data_a4568152a9f1a8993be78e0ceb948564
#
_entry.id   a4568152a9f1a8993be78e0ceb948564
#
_cell.length_a   1.000
_cell.length_b   1.000
_cell.length_c   1.000
_cell.angle_alpha   90.00
_cell.angle_beta   90.00
_cell.angle_gamma   90.00
#
_symmetry.space_group_name_H-M   'P 1'
#
loop_
_entity.id
_entity.type
_entity.pdbx_description
1 polymer ?
#
loop_
_entity_poly.entity_id
_entity_poly.type
_entity_poly.pdbx_seq_one_letter_code
_entity_poly.pdbx_strand_id
1 'polypeptide(L)'
;SYKPVEIKGKSETLPDEAKSYLLDTYGLTSENVDTILGSCYLDTTYDTLSAGYPFFGVGIFVGIITLMFQSAVNQRKKAIRKKADMLEANGQLQAIYDDFQTGPQTLSKSMRLLILPHYAMDFLAEKEGFHVVPLDNVINVYQTSMVNGHPINGSGIALDTADGQQHV
;
A
#
# COMPACT_ATOMS: atom_id res chain seq x y z
N SER A 1 37.91 -9.95 -48.44
CA SER A 1 37.80 -9.49 -47.03
C SER A 1 36.46 -9.91 -46.47
N TYR A 2 36.45 -10.77 -45.46
CA TYR A 2 35.22 -11.14 -44.71
C TYR A 2 34.79 -9.93 -43.89
N LYS A 3 33.53 -9.48 -44.10
CA LYS A 3 32.90 -8.52 -43.20
C LYS A 3 32.34 -9.28 -42.02
N PRO A 4 32.68 -8.93 -40.78
CA PRO A 4 32.06 -9.54 -39.62
C PRO A 4 30.55 -9.27 -39.65
N VAL A 5 29.74 -10.31 -39.50
CA VAL A 5 28.29 -10.18 -39.33
C VAL A 5 27.99 -10.24 -37.83
N GLU A 6 27.44 -9.16 -37.32
CA GLU A 6 26.98 -9.12 -35.92
C GLU A 6 25.59 -9.78 -35.83
N ILE A 7 25.48 -10.89 -35.10
CA ILE A 7 24.22 -11.59 -34.83
C ILE A 7 23.86 -11.40 -33.39
N LYS A 8 22.66 -10.91 -33.11
CA LYS A 8 22.12 -10.74 -31.78
C LYS A 8 21.07 -11.80 -31.51
N GLY A 9 21.08 -12.37 -30.32
CA GLY A 9 20.11 -13.39 -29.89
C GLY A 9 20.40 -13.86 -28.48
N LYS A 10 19.55 -14.74 -27.99
CA LYS A 10 19.71 -15.37 -26.68
C LYS A 10 20.36 -16.73 -26.85
N SER A 11 21.37 -17.04 -26.06
CA SER A 11 21.95 -18.39 -26.01
C SER A 11 21.01 -19.32 -25.27
N GLU A 12 20.55 -20.37 -25.91
CA GLU A 12 19.70 -21.42 -25.33
C GLU A 12 20.31 -22.80 -25.54
N THR A 13 19.94 -23.74 -24.66
CA THR A 13 20.35 -25.13 -24.77
C THR A 13 19.64 -25.77 -25.97
N LEU A 14 20.37 -26.54 -26.77
CA LEU A 14 19.81 -27.19 -27.96
C LEU A 14 18.72 -28.20 -27.51
N PRO A 15 17.46 -28.07 -28.04
CA PRO A 15 16.37 -28.98 -27.69
C PRO A 15 16.69 -30.43 -28.11
N ASP A 16 16.21 -31.40 -27.35
CA ASP A 16 16.44 -32.81 -27.65
C ASP A 16 15.88 -33.24 -29.02
N GLU A 17 14.76 -32.63 -29.46
CA GLU A 17 14.17 -32.84 -30.75
C GLU A 17 15.09 -32.37 -31.91
N ALA A 18 15.74 -31.22 -31.71
CA ALA A 18 16.69 -30.71 -32.67
C ALA A 18 17.97 -31.57 -32.72
N LYS A 19 18.42 -32.08 -31.56
CA LYS A 19 19.54 -33.04 -31.48
C LYS A 19 19.20 -34.32 -32.23
N SER A 20 18.04 -34.92 -31.99
CA SER A 20 17.61 -36.15 -32.68
C SER A 20 17.48 -35.97 -34.16
N TYR A 21 16.94 -34.83 -34.64
CA TYR A 21 16.87 -34.50 -36.06
C TYR A 21 18.26 -34.41 -36.73
N LEU A 22 19.22 -33.80 -36.06
CA LEU A 22 20.60 -33.70 -36.56
C LEU A 22 21.31 -35.07 -36.62
N LEU A 23 21.07 -35.92 -35.60
CA LEU A 23 21.58 -37.29 -35.56
C LEU A 23 21.04 -38.10 -36.76
N ASP A 24 19.73 -38.06 -37.00
CA ASP A 24 19.09 -38.85 -38.07
C ASP A 24 19.41 -38.32 -39.47
N THR A 25 19.42 -36.99 -39.65
CA THR A 25 19.57 -36.38 -40.97
C THR A 25 21.02 -36.40 -41.45
N TYR A 26 21.96 -36.18 -40.54
CA TYR A 26 23.38 -36.04 -40.91
C TYR A 26 24.25 -37.21 -40.45
N GLY A 27 23.67 -38.25 -39.84
CA GLY A 27 24.39 -39.43 -39.39
C GLY A 27 25.43 -39.12 -38.29
N LEU A 28 25.16 -38.08 -37.50
CA LEU A 28 26.05 -37.66 -36.40
C LEU A 28 25.80 -38.53 -35.17
N THR A 29 26.80 -38.70 -34.36
CA THR A 29 26.65 -39.31 -33.00
C THR A 29 26.42 -38.22 -31.99
N SER A 30 25.79 -38.54 -30.83
CA SER A 30 25.55 -37.58 -29.73
C SER A 30 26.83 -36.84 -29.32
N GLU A 31 27.96 -37.56 -29.32
CA GLU A 31 29.26 -37.02 -28.93
C GLU A 31 29.79 -36.02 -29.99
N ASN A 32 29.51 -36.28 -31.27
CA ASN A 32 29.89 -35.40 -32.36
C ASN A 32 29.02 -34.15 -32.41
N VAL A 33 27.73 -34.24 -32.10
CA VAL A 33 26.81 -33.09 -32.07
C VAL A 33 27.29 -32.07 -31.04
N ASP A 34 27.60 -32.53 -29.83
CA ASP A 34 28.05 -31.63 -28.77
C ASP A 34 29.44 -31.02 -29.02
N THR A 35 30.30 -31.75 -29.78
CA THR A 35 31.64 -31.28 -30.16
C THR A 35 31.61 -30.30 -31.34
N ILE A 36 30.75 -30.51 -32.33
CA ILE A 36 30.71 -29.73 -33.56
C ILE A 36 29.80 -28.50 -33.40
N LEU A 37 28.64 -28.66 -32.78
CA LEU A 37 27.63 -27.61 -32.65
C LEU A 37 27.65 -26.91 -31.29
N GLY A 38 28.28 -27.52 -30.30
CA GLY A 38 28.19 -27.10 -28.91
C GLY A 38 26.84 -27.45 -28.26
N SER A 39 26.72 -27.19 -26.97
CA SER A 39 25.50 -27.45 -26.18
C SER A 39 24.43 -26.38 -26.33
N CYS A 40 24.75 -25.29 -27.02
CA CYS A 40 23.90 -24.09 -27.08
C CYS A 40 23.72 -23.63 -28.54
N TYR A 41 22.56 -23.10 -28.83
CA TYR A 41 22.29 -22.36 -30.09
C TYR A 41 21.92 -20.90 -29.76
N LEU A 42 22.05 -20.05 -30.80
CA LEU A 42 21.66 -18.65 -30.69
C LEU A 42 20.24 -18.50 -31.24
N ASP A 43 19.28 -18.27 -30.36
CA ASP A 43 17.92 -17.94 -30.76
C ASP A 43 17.87 -16.47 -31.23
N THR A 44 17.82 -16.29 -32.54
CA THR A 44 17.73 -14.97 -33.17
C THR A 44 16.32 -14.41 -33.22
N THR A 45 15.31 -15.19 -32.83
CA THR A 45 13.91 -14.75 -32.74
C THR A 45 13.64 -14.06 -31.41
N TYR A 46 14.58 -14.16 -30.44
CA TYR A 46 14.46 -13.51 -29.16
C TYR A 46 14.45 -12.00 -29.31
N ASP A 47 13.29 -11.41 -28.97
CA ASP A 47 13.13 -9.96 -28.93
C ASP A 47 13.20 -9.48 -27.45
N THR A 48 14.28 -8.75 -27.16
CA THR A 48 14.50 -8.16 -25.83
C THR A 48 13.40 -7.18 -25.42
N LEU A 49 12.75 -6.52 -26.39
CA LEU A 49 11.64 -5.61 -26.12
C LEU A 49 10.41 -6.38 -25.65
N SER A 50 10.04 -7.48 -26.32
CA SER A 50 8.89 -8.29 -25.92
C SER A 50 9.07 -8.92 -24.54
N ALA A 51 10.29 -9.36 -24.21
CA ALA A 51 10.62 -9.87 -22.88
C ALA A 51 10.55 -8.78 -21.78
N GLY A 52 10.73 -7.51 -22.16
CA GLY A 52 10.66 -6.36 -21.24
C GLY A 52 9.23 -5.89 -20.92
N TYR A 53 8.24 -6.12 -21.81
CA TYR A 53 6.87 -5.63 -21.61
C TYR A 53 6.22 -6.01 -20.28
N PRO A 54 6.33 -7.25 -19.77
CA PRO A 54 5.77 -7.60 -18.46
C PRO A 54 6.33 -6.75 -17.33
N PHE A 55 7.63 -6.44 -17.38
CA PHE A 55 8.27 -5.60 -16.34
C PHE A 55 7.81 -4.15 -16.40
N PHE A 56 7.58 -3.61 -17.62
CA PHE A 56 6.97 -2.29 -17.78
C PHE A 56 5.55 -2.26 -17.22
N GLY A 57 4.74 -3.28 -17.47
CA GLY A 57 3.39 -3.41 -16.92
C GLY A 57 3.40 -3.40 -15.38
N VAL A 58 4.26 -4.20 -14.76
CA VAL A 58 4.44 -4.24 -13.31
C VAL A 58 4.92 -2.88 -12.77
N GLY A 59 5.88 -2.24 -13.44
CA GLY A 59 6.39 -0.92 -13.06
C GLY A 59 5.31 0.16 -13.06
N ILE A 60 4.46 0.21 -14.08
CA ILE A 60 3.33 1.13 -14.17
C ILE A 60 2.32 0.84 -13.05
N PHE A 61 1.98 -0.42 -12.82
CA PHE A 61 1.03 -0.82 -11.77
C PHE A 61 1.51 -0.41 -10.38
N VAL A 62 2.78 -0.68 -10.04
CA VAL A 62 3.40 -0.26 -8.77
C VAL A 62 3.42 1.27 -8.67
N GLY A 63 3.71 1.98 -9.76
CA GLY A 63 3.67 3.44 -9.83
C GLY A 63 2.28 4.00 -9.49
N ILE A 64 1.22 3.45 -10.07
CA ILE A 64 -0.16 3.85 -9.80
C ILE A 64 -0.52 3.62 -8.33
N ILE A 65 -0.22 2.44 -7.78
CA ILE A 65 -0.46 2.13 -6.37
C ILE A 65 0.27 3.14 -5.46
N THR A 66 1.53 3.43 -5.76
CA THR A 66 2.33 4.38 -4.97
C THR A 66 1.70 5.78 -4.99
N LEU A 67 1.25 6.25 -6.15
CA LEU A 67 0.56 7.54 -6.28
C LEU A 67 -0.77 7.58 -5.52
N MET A 68 -1.53 6.49 -5.51
CA MET A 68 -2.77 6.37 -4.74
C MET A 68 -2.49 6.48 -3.23
N PHE A 69 -1.49 5.75 -2.71
CA PHE A 69 -1.09 5.85 -1.30
C PHE A 69 -0.60 7.26 -0.94
N GLN A 70 0.24 7.85 -1.78
CA GLN A 70 0.72 9.22 -1.58
C GLN A 70 -0.43 10.22 -1.52
N SER A 71 -1.42 10.08 -2.40
CA SER A 71 -2.62 10.92 -2.43
C SER A 71 -3.42 10.79 -1.14
N ALA A 72 -3.68 9.55 -0.67
CA ALA A 72 -4.40 9.28 0.57
C ALA A 72 -3.69 9.89 1.79
N VAL A 73 -2.37 9.73 1.89
CA VAL A 73 -1.56 10.33 2.97
C VAL A 73 -1.63 11.86 2.93
N ASN A 74 -1.55 12.46 1.75
CA ASN A 74 -1.62 13.91 1.59
C ASN A 74 -3.01 14.46 1.95
N GLN A 75 -4.09 13.76 1.57
CA GLN A 75 -5.45 14.14 1.95
C GLN A 75 -5.62 14.10 3.47
N ARG A 76 -5.15 13.05 4.12
CA ARG A 76 -5.20 12.93 5.58
C ARG A 76 -4.41 14.05 6.27
N LYS A 77 -3.21 14.37 5.82
CA LYS A 77 -2.42 15.48 6.35
C LYS A 77 -3.16 16.81 6.22
N LYS A 78 -3.83 17.06 5.08
CA LYS A 78 -4.64 18.27 4.87
C LYS A 78 -5.83 18.33 5.82
N ALA A 79 -6.53 17.20 6.03
CA ALA A 79 -7.66 17.12 6.95
C ALA A 79 -7.23 17.41 8.40
N ILE A 80 -6.13 16.80 8.84
CA ILE A 80 -5.57 17.05 10.19
C ILE A 80 -5.21 18.53 10.38
N ARG A 81 -4.52 19.14 9.40
CA ARG A 81 -4.18 20.57 9.47
C ARG A 81 -5.43 21.44 9.53
N LYS A 82 -6.39 21.23 8.64
CA LYS A 82 -7.64 21.97 8.64
C LYS A 82 -8.37 21.90 9.99
N LYS A 83 -8.39 20.70 10.61
CA LYS A 83 -9.02 20.52 11.92
C LYS A 83 -8.24 21.23 13.02
N ALA A 84 -6.90 21.16 13.01
CA ALA A 84 -6.06 21.90 13.95
C ALA A 84 -6.25 23.41 13.82
N ASP A 85 -6.25 23.96 12.59
CA ASP A 85 -6.50 25.38 12.33
C ASP A 85 -7.88 25.83 12.86
N MET A 86 -8.91 24.98 12.71
CA MET A 86 -10.24 25.26 13.26
C MET A 86 -10.25 25.28 14.80
N LEU A 87 -9.55 24.34 15.45
CA LEU A 87 -9.44 24.30 16.90
C LEU A 87 -8.63 25.48 17.44
N GLU A 88 -7.60 25.92 16.70
CA GLU A 88 -6.82 27.11 17.04
C GLU A 88 -7.68 28.37 16.93
N ALA A 89 -8.42 28.53 15.83
CA ALA A 89 -9.33 29.67 15.63
C ALA A 89 -10.40 29.78 16.72
N ASN A 90 -10.84 28.63 17.28
CA ASN A 90 -11.81 28.59 18.37
C ASN A 90 -11.16 28.68 19.78
N GLY A 91 -9.84 28.79 19.86
CA GLY A 91 -9.10 28.80 21.15
C GLY A 91 -9.04 27.47 21.88
N GLN A 92 -9.54 26.40 21.27
CA GLN A 92 -9.60 25.07 21.90
C GLN A 92 -8.26 24.32 21.82
N LEU A 93 -7.43 24.62 20.81
CA LEU A 93 -6.17 23.91 20.61
C LEU A 93 -5.21 24.07 21.80
N GLN A 94 -5.12 25.29 22.36
CA GLN A 94 -4.29 25.55 23.53
C GLN A 94 -4.80 24.81 24.77
N ALA A 95 -6.11 24.78 25.00
CA ALA A 95 -6.70 24.07 26.13
C ALA A 95 -6.44 22.55 26.06
N ILE A 96 -6.54 21.96 24.86
CA ILE A 96 -6.21 20.55 24.63
C ILE A 96 -4.72 20.29 24.86
N TYR A 97 -3.86 21.21 24.41
CA TYR A 97 -2.41 21.09 24.61
C TYR A 97 -2.02 21.15 26.08
N ASP A 98 -2.61 22.07 26.82
CA ASP A 98 -2.39 22.22 28.26
C ASP A 98 -2.87 20.97 29.05
N ASP A 99 -4.03 20.43 28.66
CA ASP A 99 -4.58 19.19 29.19
C ASP A 99 -3.67 17.98 28.90
N PHE A 100 -3.09 17.94 27.72
CA PHE A 100 -2.11 16.94 27.33
C PHE A 100 -0.81 17.02 28.14
N GLN A 101 -0.35 18.22 28.49
CA GLN A 101 0.90 18.43 29.24
C GLN A 101 0.77 18.17 30.73
N THR A 102 -0.38 18.48 31.32
CA THR A 102 -0.58 18.52 32.76
C THR A 102 -1.30 17.31 33.34
N GLY A 103 -2.07 16.61 32.52
CA GLY A 103 -2.94 15.53 32.97
C GLY A 103 -2.45 14.12 32.68
N PRO A 104 -3.03 13.12 33.34
CA PRO A 104 -2.81 11.73 32.98
C PRO A 104 -3.38 11.45 31.57
N GLN A 105 -2.65 10.65 30.81
CA GLN A 105 -3.01 10.32 29.46
C GLN A 105 -3.26 8.82 29.34
N THR A 106 -4.32 8.44 28.64
CA THR A 106 -4.56 7.05 28.26
C THR A 106 -4.63 6.92 26.75
N LEU A 107 -3.67 6.24 26.18
CA LEU A 107 -3.61 5.97 24.73
C LEU A 107 -3.97 4.52 24.43
N SER A 108 -5.09 4.29 23.77
CA SER A 108 -5.44 3.01 23.19
C SER A 108 -4.99 2.96 21.72
N LYS A 109 -3.91 2.24 21.45
CA LYS A 109 -3.39 2.07 20.08
C LYS A 109 -4.34 1.28 19.17
N SER A 110 -5.03 0.28 19.71
CA SER A 110 -6.00 -0.54 18.97
C SER A 110 -7.22 0.26 18.55
N MET A 111 -7.69 1.14 19.42
CA MET A 111 -8.86 1.98 19.17
C MET A 111 -8.50 3.35 18.58
N ARG A 112 -7.19 3.65 18.45
CA ARG A 112 -6.70 4.98 18.05
C ARG A 112 -7.32 6.13 18.83
N LEU A 113 -7.56 5.89 20.10
CA LEU A 113 -8.22 6.80 21.01
C LEU A 113 -7.21 7.32 22.05
N LEU A 114 -7.16 8.63 22.20
CA LEU A 114 -6.42 9.31 23.25
C LEU A 114 -7.43 9.94 24.22
N ILE A 115 -7.35 9.57 25.49
CA ILE A 115 -8.19 10.13 26.55
C ILE A 115 -7.31 11.02 27.40
N LEU A 116 -7.69 12.26 27.54
CA LEU A 116 -7.13 13.28 28.39
C LEU A 116 -8.11 13.58 29.56
N PRO A 117 -7.74 14.34 30.58
CA PRO A 117 -8.65 14.67 31.67
C PRO A 117 -9.99 15.30 31.25
N HIS A 118 -9.97 16.20 30.27
CA HIS A 118 -11.14 16.94 29.81
C HIS A 118 -11.52 16.68 28.34
N TYR A 119 -10.70 15.92 27.58
CA TYR A 119 -10.93 15.66 26.18
C TYR A 119 -10.73 14.21 25.80
N ALA A 120 -11.56 13.69 24.90
CA ALA A 120 -11.29 12.45 24.19
C ALA A 120 -10.98 12.80 22.71
N MET A 121 -9.93 12.18 22.15
CA MET A 121 -9.53 12.38 20.77
C MET A 121 -9.55 11.05 20.02
N ASP A 122 -10.37 10.96 18.98
CA ASP A 122 -10.43 9.80 18.10
C ASP A 122 -9.70 10.07 16.78
N PHE A 123 -8.77 9.20 16.45
CA PHE A 123 -7.97 9.26 15.21
C PHE A 123 -8.44 8.29 14.13
N LEU A 124 -9.59 7.64 14.30
CA LEU A 124 -10.21 6.77 13.29
C LEU A 124 -10.92 7.56 12.20
N ALA A 125 -11.27 8.81 12.43
CA ALA A 125 -11.95 9.68 11.47
C ALA A 125 -11.08 9.98 10.25
N GLU A 126 -11.06 9.06 9.28
CA GLU A 126 -10.16 9.10 8.12
C GLU A 126 -10.37 10.36 7.25
N LYS A 127 -11.62 10.79 7.09
CA LYS A 127 -11.96 11.94 6.23
C LYS A 127 -11.78 13.28 6.93
N GLU A 128 -11.98 13.33 8.25
CA GLU A 128 -11.94 14.57 9.03
C GLU A 128 -10.64 14.75 9.79
N GLY A 129 -9.74 13.77 9.72
CA GLY A 129 -8.43 13.78 10.35
C GLY A 129 -8.46 13.25 11.77
N PHE A 130 -9.25 13.85 12.66
CA PHE A 130 -9.51 13.40 14.03
C PHE A 130 -10.73 14.11 14.61
N HIS A 131 -11.38 13.46 15.57
CA HIS A 131 -12.45 14.06 16.36
C HIS A 131 -11.94 14.44 17.75
N VAL A 132 -12.46 15.52 18.28
CA VAL A 132 -12.23 15.95 19.68
C VAL A 132 -13.58 16.09 20.34
N VAL A 133 -13.76 15.39 21.45
CA VAL A 133 -14.97 15.42 22.27
C VAL A 133 -14.61 15.96 23.64
N PRO A 134 -15.17 17.11 24.07
CA PRO A 134 -15.03 17.57 25.45
C PRO A 134 -15.76 16.61 26.39
N LEU A 135 -15.04 16.03 27.36
CA LEU A 135 -15.62 15.04 28.28
C LEU A 135 -16.62 15.66 29.24
N ASP A 136 -16.49 16.94 29.53
CA ASP A 136 -17.45 17.68 30.36
C ASP A 136 -18.86 17.75 29.73
N ASN A 137 -18.96 17.59 28.42
CA ASN A 137 -20.23 17.57 27.67
C ASN A 137 -20.80 16.18 27.52
N VAL A 138 -20.10 15.14 27.92
CA VAL A 138 -20.54 13.75 27.76
C VAL A 138 -21.55 13.42 28.88
N ILE A 139 -22.76 13.05 28.46
CA ILE A 139 -23.85 12.67 29.37
C ILE A 139 -24.02 11.16 29.51
N ASN A 140 -23.59 10.42 28.46
CA ASN A 140 -23.74 8.96 28.48
C ASN A 140 -22.59 8.29 27.70
N VAL A 141 -22.14 7.13 28.20
CA VAL A 141 -21.09 6.30 27.58
C VAL A 141 -21.58 4.87 27.59
N TYR A 142 -21.63 4.26 26.42
CA TYR A 142 -22.09 2.87 26.31
C TYR A 142 -21.40 2.15 25.15
N GLN A 143 -21.42 0.82 25.24
CA GLN A 143 -20.95 -0.02 24.16
C GLN A 143 -22.04 -0.19 23.11
N THR A 144 -21.69 -0.02 21.85
CA THR A 144 -22.61 -0.21 20.73
C THR A 144 -22.02 -1.09 19.63
N SER A 145 -22.86 -1.82 18.92
CA SER A 145 -22.53 -2.51 17.67
C SER A 145 -23.17 -1.84 16.45
N MET A 146 -23.77 -0.64 16.65
CA MET A 146 -24.46 0.10 15.59
C MET A 146 -24.04 1.57 15.61
N VAL A 147 -23.89 2.17 14.44
CA VAL A 147 -23.66 3.60 14.25
C VAL A 147 -24.69 4.11 13.24
N ASN A 148 -25.46 5.11 13.63
CA ASN A 148 -26.53 5.68 12.77
C ASN A 148 -27.48 4.62 12.17
N GLY A 149 -27.79 3.57 12.94
CA GLY A 149 -28.66 2.47 12.49
C GLY A 149 -27.97 1.43 11.59
N HIS A 150 -26.68 1.58 11.33
CA HIS A 150 -25.89 0.60 10.56
C HIS A 150 -25.02 -0.25 11.49
N PRO A 151 -24.99 -1.58 11.31
CA PRO A 151 -24.11 -2.45 12.09
C PRO A 151 -22.63 -2.18 11.77
N ILE A 152 -21.79 -2.15 12.82
CA ILE A 152 -20.35 -2.07 12.69
C ILE A 152 -19.72 -3.45 12.90
N ASN A 153 -18.57 -3.69 12.26
CA ASN A 153 -17.80 -4.91 12.50
C ASN A 153 -17.12 -4.85 13.88
N GLY A 154 -17.75 -5.48 14.86
CA GLY A 154 -17.27 -5.47 16.24
C GLY A 154 -18.14 -4.63 17.16
N SER A 155 -17.53 -4.09 18.19
CA SER A 155 -18.19 -3.16 19.14
C SER A 155 -17.37 -1.88 19.25
N GLY A 156 -18.05 -0.73 19.25
CA GLY A 156 -17.50 0.58 19.53
C GLY A 156 -17.95 1.11 20.88
N ILE A 157 -17.35 2.20 21.32
CA ILE A 157 -17.81 3.00 22.45
C ILE A 157 -18.52 4.21 21.89
N ALA A 158 -19.79 4.39 22.27
CA ALA A 158 -20.55 5.57 21.93
C ALA A 158 -20.53 6.57 23.09
N LEU A 159 -20.37 7.85 22.75
CA LEU A 159 -20.45 8.98 23.64
C LEU A 159 -21.62 9.86 23.20
N ASP A 160 -22.63 10.01 24.05
CA ASP A 160 -23.70 10.96 23.82
C ASP A 160 -23.36 12.26 24.52
N THR A 161 -23.44 13.37 23.83
CA THR A 161 -23.13 14.69 24.33
C THR A 161 -24.39 15.52 24.62
N ALA A 162 -24.28 16.51 25.47
CA ALA A 162 -25.40 17.34 25.90
C ALA A 162 -26.08 18.15 24.79
N ASP A 163 -25.36 18.35 23.69
CA ASP A 163 -25.87 18.98 22.44
C ASP A 163 -26.63 18.01 21.50
N GLY A 164 -26.81 16.75 21.95
CA GLY A 164 -27.53 15.71 21.22
C GLY A 164 -26.73 15.03 20.12
N GLN A 165 -25.41 15.22 20.10
CA GLN A 165 -24.54 14.51 19.18
C GLN A 165 -24.12 13.17 19.76
N GLN A 166 -23.97 12.16 18.88
CA GLN A 166 -23.42 10.85 19.21
C GLN A 166 -22.08 10.69 18.49
N HIS A 167 -21.05 10.39 19.26
CA HIS A 167 -19.72 10.04 18.76
C HIS A 167 -19.45 8.55 18.99
N VAL A 168 -18.96 7.80 17.97
CA VAL A 168 -18.69 6.36 18.06
C VAL A 168 -17.32 6.05 17.49
#